data_9b9e171a3f0248747c09da94d4e5d9ad
#
_entry.id   9b9e171a3f0248747c09da94d4e5d9ad
#
_cell.length_a   1.000
_cell.length_b   1.000
_cell.length_c   1.000
_cell.angle_alpha   90.00
_cell.angle_beta   90.00
_cell.angle_gamma   90.00
#
_symmetry.space_group_name_H-M   'P 1'
#
loop_
_entity.id
_entity.type
_entity.pdbx_description
1 polymer ?
#
loop_
_entity_poly.entity_id
_entity_poly.type
_entity_poly.pdbx_seq_one_letter_code
_entity_poly.pdbx_strand_id
1 'polypeptide(L)'
;MNSKSIVWMVRAAALTVAACVSGSQAGDGLRIATWNISNYNGGRTSDIQTAVYGTFDSRSMSPDVLVCQEVLSLSGMNALVSILNSAPGSPGDWQAGPFIDGPDTDSALLYRASKVVFLGVHTLPADPGTTGAPRDVRRYDIGLVGYAALSTQLSMYSVHMKAGSGSTDQARRLIEARRIRDDAELLDPAINIMVLGDFNIQSSSQSAYIELTGFQANNNGRFFDPIATPGSWNNNSSFRFVHTQDPSGAGGMDDRHDQILVDEALGDGAGLEYIGLFGVPYATTTWDDPNHSYRSWGNDGSSYNTSLTTNGNTMVGPAIAIALRNVAAGGGHLPVFLDLRVPGKITADTTVDLGEVPFGSVVAGELAAGNGGDVGLWGPAGISDVTYSLDADAGLSINPGPYLDSAGGSLNTHTFQADLADDPGGGSFSADIRVLSDDPDVPVLTVHVIGTVVGCHIADMAVPFGTLDFFDALAFLDAFAQGLPAADLNGDGVLDFFDVLEFSSLFAAGCP
;
A
#
# COMPACT_ATOMS: atom_id res chain seq x y z
N MET A 1 6.44 -1.54 -43.91
CA MET A 1 5.47 -2.42 -43.25
C MET A 1 6.21 -3.18 -42.16
N ASN A 2 6.22 -2.66 -40.95
CA ASN A 2 6.87 -3.30 -39.81
C ASN A 2 5.77 -3.77 -38.86
N SER A 3 5.59 -5.08 -38.78
CA SER A 3 4.71 -5.73 -37.80
C SER A 3 5.41 -5.73 -36.43
N LYS A 4 4.92 -4.93 -35.48
CA LYS A 4 5.24 -5.10 -34.06
C LYS A 4 4.36 -6.20 -33.50
N SER A 5 4.97 -7.34 -33.19
CA SER A 5 4.34 -8.43 -32.46
C SER A 5 4.10 -7.97 -31.02
N ILE A 6 2.84 -7.84 -30.64
CA ILE A 6 2.42 -7.63 -29.24
C ILE A 6 2.50 -8.99 -28.56
N VAL A 7 3.47 -9.14 -27.66
CA VAL A 7 3.57 -10.30 -26.77
C VAL A 7 2.63 -10.05 -25.60
N TRP A 8 1.49 -10.74 -25.57
CA TRP A 8 0.63 -10.83 -24.41
C TRP A 8 1.29 -11.78 -23.39
N MET A 9 1.89 -11.23 -22.33
CA MET A 9 2.21 -12.04 -21.16
C MET A 9 0.91 -12.34 -20.42
N VAL A 10 0.44 -13.56 -20.51
CA VAL A 10 -0.57 -14.12 -19.63
C VAL A 10 0.11 -14.31 -18.27
N ARG A 11 -0.07 -13.36 -17.34
CA ARG A 11 0.27 -13.60 -15.94
C ARG A 11 -0.77 -14.60 -15.40
N ALA A 12 -0.31 -15.77 -15.05
CA ALA A 12 -1.11 -16.72 -14.30
C ALA A 12 -1.43 -16.08 -12.94
N ALA A 13 -2.69 -15.71 -12.72
CA ALA A 13 -3.18 -15.33 -11.43
C ALA A 13 -3.01 -16.53 -10.49
N ALA A 14 -2.08 -16.43 -9.56
CA ALA A 14 -2.05 -17.32 -8.41
C ALA A 14 -3.34 -17.07 -7.64
N LEU A 15 -4.18 -18.09 -7.53
CA LEU A 15 -5.37 -18.08 -6.70
C LEU A 15 -4.90 -18.05 -5.24
N THR A 16 -4.68 -16.86 -4.70
CA THR A 16 -4.56 -16.65 -3.27
C THR A 16 -5.92 -16.96 -2.66
N VAL A 17 -5.97 -17.98 -1.83
CA VAL A 17 -7.10 -18.26 -0.97
C VAL A 17 -7.36 -16.98 -0.18
N ALA A 18 -8.50 -16.33 -0.45
CA ALA A 18 -8.94 -15.18 0.30
C ALA A 18 -9.03 -15.59 1.78
N ALA A 19 -8.09 -15.10 2.59
CA ALA A 19 -8.29 -15.08 4.02
C ALA A 19 -9.57 -14.26 4.23
N CYS A 20 -10.58 -14.82 4.90
CA CYS A 20 -11.76 -14.08 5.33
C CYS A 20 -11.28 -12.80 6.00
N VAL A 21 -11.55 -11.65 5.40
CA VAL A 21 -11.33 -10.35 6.03
C VAL A 21 -12.35 -10.31 7.17
N SER A 22 -11.98 -10.87 8.32
CA SER A 22 -12.70 -10.64 9.57
C SER A 22 -12.78 -9.14 9.75
N GLY A 23 -13.97 -8.59 9.95
CA GLY A 23 -14.30 -7.17 9.94
C GLY A 23 -13.16 -6.31 10.45
N SER A 24 -12.67 -5.35 9.63
CA SER A 24 -11.43 -4.65 9.84
C SER A 24 -11.34 -4.10 11.26
N GLN A 25 -10.36 -4.59 12.01
CA GLN A 25 -9.99 -3.96 13.27
C GLN A 25 -9.40 -2.60 12.93
N ALA A 26 -9.69 -1.59 13.76
CA ALA A 26 -9.04 -0.30 13.65
C ALA A 26 -7.51 -0.51 13.74
N GLY A 27 -6.77 -0.20 12.68
CA GLY A 27 -5.31 -0.21 12.72
C GLY A 27 -4.56 -0.84 11.54
N ASP A 28 -5.20 -1.67 10.72
CA ASP A 28 -4.51 -2.27 9.58
C ASP A 28 -4.61 -1.39 8.32
N GLY A 29 -3.46 -0.98 7.78
CA GLY A 29 -3.34 -0.16 6.57
C GLY A 29 -3.65 1.32 6.77
N LEU A 30 -4.10 1.96 5.68
CA LEU A 30 -4.49 3.37 5.62
C LEU A 30 -6.00 3.46 5.44
N ARG A 31 -6.74 3.92 6.45
CA ARG A 31 -8.18 4.14 6.36
C ARG A 31 -8.50 5.55 5.89
N ILE A 32 -9.14 5.64 4.73
CA ILE A 32 -9.65 6.88 4.14
C ILE A 32 -11.14 6.97 4.39
N ALA A 33 -11.61 8.06 4.99
CA ALA A 33 -13.02 8.32 5.23
C ALA A 33 -13.46 9.67 4.61
N THR A 34 -14.72 9.73 4.19
CA THR A 34 -15.39 10.97 3.82
C THR A 34 -16.68 11.15 4.62
N TRP A 35 -17.03 12.39 4.97
CA TRP A 35 -18.22 12.70 5.74
C TRP A 35 -18.77 14.10 5.42
N ASN A 36 -19.95 14.17 4.80
CA ASN A 36 -20.71 15.40 4.84
C ASN A 36 -21.21 15.61 6.28
N ILE A 37 -20.56 16.54 7.01
CA ILE A 37 -20.76 16.70 8.47
C ILE A 37 -21.90 17.69 8.80
N SER A 38 -22.75 18.02 7.83
CA SER A 38 -23.98 18.79 7.99
C SER A 38 -23.77 20.18 8.61
N ASN A 39 -23.38 21.16 7.79
CA ASN A 39 -23.21 22.57 8.14
C ASN A 39 -22.42 22.79 9.45
N TYR A 40 -21.22 22.26 9.49
CA TYR A 40 -20.41 22.24 10.70
C TYR A 40 -19.65 23.56 10.91
N ASN A 41 -19.86 24.17 12.08
CA ASN A 41 -19.11 25.35 12.54
C ASN A 41 -18.71 25.26 14.03
N GLY A 42 -18.57 24.03 14.54
CA GLY A 42 -18.25 23.75 15.94
C GLY A 42 -19.37 23.04 16.69
N GLY A 43 -19.08 22.60 17.91
CA GLY A 43 -20.02 21.83 18.75
C GLY A 43 -20.08 20.35 18.39
N ARG A 44 -21.10 19.65 18.83
CA ARG A 44 -21.34 18.20 18.63
C ARG A 44 -20.17 17.32 19.11
N THR A 45 -19.35 17.81 20.06
CA THR A 45 -18.05 17.21 20.46
C THR A 45 -18.18 15.74 20.85
N SER A 46 -19.05 15.43 21.80
CA SER A 46 -19.22 14.05 22.28
C SER A 46 -19.76 13.11 21.23
N ASP A 47 -20.65 13.60 20.36
CA ASP A 47 -21.24 12.79 19.30
C ASP A 47 -20.20 12.50 18.21
N ILE A 48 -19.39 13.50 17.79
CA ILE A 48 -18.31 13.29 16.83
C ILE A 48 -17.25 12.32 17.38
N GLN A 49 -16.84 12.50 18.65
CA GLN A 49 -15.90 11.59 19.30
C GLN A 49 -16.42 10.14 19.35
N THR A 50 -17.69 9.98 19.69
CA THR A 50 -18.34 8.67 19.76
C THR A 50 -18.52 8.06 18.36
N ALA A 51 -18.91 8.86 17.35
CA ALA A 51 -19.06 8.39 15.98
C ALA A 51 -17.75 7.90 15.37
N VAL A 52 -16.62 8.58 15.69
CA VAL A 52 -15.31 8.29 15.13
C VAL A 52 -14.56 7.21 15.93
N TYR A 53 -14.52 7.32 17.25
CA TYR A 53 -13.69 6.47 18.12
C TYR A 53 -14.48 5.53 19.04
N GLY A 54 -15.81 5.63 19.05
CA GLY A 54 -16.64 4.66 19.76
C GLY A 54 -16.39 3.24 19.22
N THR A 55 -16.45 2.26 20.14
CA THR A 55 -16.21 0.85 19.81
C THR A 55 -17.47 0.03 20.04
N PHE A 56 -17.78 -0.84 19.11
CA PHE A 56 -18.83 -1.87 19.22
C PHE A 56 -18.36 -3.17 18.58
N ASP A 57 -18.39 -4.27 19.30
CA ASP A 57 -17.88 -5.58 18.87
C ASP A 57 -16.46 -5.49 18.25
N SER A 58 -15.56 -4.77 18.90
CA SER A 58 -14.19 -4.49 18.47
C SER A 58 -14.06 -3.66 17.17
N ARG A 59 -15.15 -3.11 16.65
CA ARG A 59 -15.15 -2.24 15.47
C ARG A 59 -15.22 -0.78 15.86
N SER A 60 -14.51 0.07 15.13
CA SER A 60 -14.52 1.52 15.23
C SER A 60 -14.31 2.12 13.84
N MET A 61 -14.77 3.34 13.59
CA MET A 61 -14.42 4.02 12.33
C MET A 61 -12.93 4.34 12.29
N SER A 62 -12.41 5.02 13.31
CA SER A 62 -10.97 5.34 13.52
C SER A 62 -10.18 5.57 12.23
N PRO A 63 -10.51 6.58 11.40
CA PRO A 63 -9.83 6.83 10.13
C PRO A 63 -8.42 7.39 10.34
N ASP A 64 -7.57 7.24 9.33
CA ASP A 64 -6.26 7.90 9.27
C ASP A 64 -6.33 9.21 8.46
N VAL A 65 -7.27 9.27 7.51
CA VAL A 65 -7.64 10.45 6.74
C VAL A 65 -9.16 10.63 6.81
N LEU A 66 -9.60 11.85 7.09
CA LEU A 66 -11.01 12.22 7.10
C LEU A 66 -11.21 13.49 6.26
N VAL A 67 -11.94 13.35 5.15
CA VAL A 67 -12.31 14.47 4.29
C VAL A 67 -13.76 14.84 4.57
N CYS A 68 -13.98 16.03 5.14
CA CYS A 68 -15.31 16.52 5.48
C CYS A 68 -15.84 17.50 4.44
N GLN A 69 -17.13 17.43 4.15
CA GLN A 69 -17.89 18.44 3.41
C GLN A 69 -18.81 19.20 4.37
N GLU A 70 -19.29 20.35 3.94
CA GLU A 70 -20.13 21.27 4.73
C GLU A 70 -19.43 21.79 6.01
N VAL A 71 -18.14 22.05 5.94
CA VAL A 71 -17.42 22.82 6.95
C VAL A 71 -17.55 24.31 6.62
N LEU A 72 -18.04 25.10 7.58
CA LEU A 72 -18.45 26.49 7.32
C LEU A 72 -17.36 27.52 7.62
N SER A 73 -16.26 27.13 8.25
CA SER A 73 -15.20 28.07 8.61
C SER A 73 -13.91 27.38 9.04
N LEU A 74 -12.81 28.16 9.00
CA LEU A 74 -11.53 27.75 9.61
C LEU A 74 -11.70 27.40 11.11
N SER A 75 -12.54 28.13 11.84
CA SER A 75 -12.83 27.83 13.25
C SER A 75 -13.50 26.46 13.42
N GLY A 76 -14.44 26.13 12.52
CA GLY A 76 -15.08 24.81 12.47
C GLY A 76 -14.06 23.70 12.21
N MET A 77 -13.20 23.85 11.21
CA MET A 77 -12.14 22.87 10.92
C MET A 77 -11.20 22.69 12.14
N ASN A 78 -10.76 23.78 12.76
CA ASN A 78 -9.88 23.71 13.95
C ASN A 78 -10.58 23.02 15.13
N ALA A 79 -11.89 23.21 15.29
CA ALA A 79 -12.69 22.50 16.28
C ALA A 79 -12.72 21.00 16.01
N LEU A 80 -12.84 20.54 14.75
CA LEU A 80 -12.75 19.12 14.39
C LEU A 80 -11.39 18.53 14.78
N VAL A 81 -10.28 19.20 14.45
CA VAL A 81 -8.95 18.76 14.85
C VAL A 81 -8.85 18.59 16.38
N SER A 82 -9.34 19.58 17.14
CA SER A 82 -9.35 19.51 18.61
C SER A 82 -10.20 18.37 19.14
N ILE A 83 -11.39 18.15 18.56
CA ILE A 83 -12.30 17.05 18.94
C ILE A 83 -11.66 15.71 18.69
N LEU A 84 -11.06 15.51 17.49
CA LEU A 84 -10.41 14.25 17.16
C LEU A 84 -9.20 13.99 18.04
N ASN A 85 -8.34 14.99 18.30
CA ASN A 85 -7.18 14.84 19.17
C ASN A 85 -7.52 14.55 20.62
N SER A 86 -8.64 15.07 21.12
CA SER A 86 -9.06 14.88 22.51
C SER A 86 -9.99 13.70 22.76
N ALA A 87 -10.36 12.98 21.71
CA ALA A 87 -11.29 11.84 21.81
C ALA A 87 -10.64 10.67 22.59
N PRO A 88 -11.38 9.99 23.48
CA PRO A 88 -10.92 8.74 24.05
C PRO A 88 -10.63 7.71 22.96
N GLY A 89 -9.45 7.10 23.00
CA GLY A 89 -9.00 6.15 21.98
C GLY A 89 -8.35 6.80 20.75
N SER A 90 -8.32 8.13 20.68
CA SER A 90 -7.59 8.84 19.63
C SER A 90 -6.07 8.70 19.81
N PRO A 91 -5.30 8.60 18.73
CA PRO A 91 -3.84 8.67 18.78
C PRO A 91 -3.29 10.06 19.13
N GLY A 92 -4.10 11.13 18.98
CA GLY A 92 -3.73 12.49 19.37
C GLY A 92 -2.80 13.23 18.42
N ASP A 93 -2.65 12.77 17.18
CA ASP A 93 -1.72 13.30 16.16
C ASP A 93 -2.42 13.88 14.92
N TRP A 94 -3.70 14.23 15.05
CA TRP A 94 -4.49 14.83 13.99
C TRP A 94 -4.01 16.23 13.63
N GLN A 95 -3.86 16.46 12.34
CA GLN A 95 -3.63 17.76 11.71
C GLN A 95 -4.66 18.01 10.63
N ALA A 96 -4.70 19.23 10.09
CA ALA A 96 -5.54 19.59 8.95
C ALA A 96 -4.71 20.20 7.84
N GLY A 97 -5.14 20.00 6.60
CA GLY A 97 -4.70 20.78 5.47
C GLY A 97 -5.17 22.25 5.58
N PRO A 98 -4.68 23.16 4.73
CA PRO A 98 -5.14 24.54 4.73
C PRO A 98 -6.66 24.62 4.45
N PHE A 99 -7.39 25.36 5.28
CA PHE A 99 -8.79 25.71 5.00
C PHE A 99 -8.83 26.78 3.93
N ILE A 100 -9.62 26.56 2.88
CA ILE A 100 -9.81 27.50 1.79
C ILE A 100 -11.31 27.81 1.71
N ASP A 101 -11.66 29.06 2.03
CA ASP A 101 -13.03 29.59 2.00
C ASP A 101 -13.50 29.74 0.55
N GLY A 102 -14.63 29.17 0.22
CA GLY A 102 -15.25 29.15 -1.09
C GLY A 102 -16.62 29.87 -1.10
N PRO A 103 -17.36 29.80 -2.22
CA PRO A 103 -18.60 30.55 -2.38
C PRO A 103 -19.82 29.96 -1.65
N ASP A 104 -19.72 28.80 -1.04
CA ASP A 104 -20.82 28.12 -0.31
C ASP A 104 -20.20 27.35 0.89
N THR A 105 -20.60 26.12 1.14
CA THR A 105 -19.95 25.26 2.15
C THR A 105 -18.66 24.68 1.62
N ASP A 106 -17.69 24.49 2.51
CA ASP A 106 -16.33 24.08 2.15
C ASP A 106 -16.00 22.65 2.51
N SER A 107 -14.87 22.19 1.99
CA SER A 107 -14.24 20.93 2.36
C SER A 107 -13.09 21.15 3.33
N ALA A 108 -12.86 20.18 4.23
CA ALA A 108 -11.71 20.14 5.11
C ALA A 108 -11.04 18.77 5.05
N LEU A 109 -9.71 18.75 4.90
CA LEU A 109 -8.88 17.56 5.06
C LEU A 109 -8.36 17.53 6.48
N LEU A 110 -8.58 16.39 7.18
CA LEU A 110 -7.95 16.05 8.45
C LEU A 110 -7.18 14.75 8.27
N TYR A 111 -5.98 14.66 8.85
CA TYR A 111 -5.12 13.49 8.68
C TYR A 111 -4.25 13.22 9.91
N ARG A 112 -3.83 11.97 10.08
CA ARG A 112 -2.91 11.48 11.09
C ARG A 112 -1.47 11.77 10.66
N ALA A 113 -0.79 12.70 11.35
CA ALA A 113 0.57 13.12 10.99
C ALA A 113 1.63 12.02 11.17
N SER A 114 1.34 10.97 11.97
CA SER A 114 2.21 9.81 12.08
C SER A 114 2.20 8.90 10.85
N LYS A 115 1.12 8.94 10.04
CA LYS A 115 0.93 8.08 8.87
C LYS A 115 0.99 8.84 7.54
N VAL A 116 0.59 10.11 7.54
CA VAL A 116 0.33 10.89 6.32
C VAL A 116 1.18 12.14 6.27
N VAL A 117 1.76 12.41 5.09
CA VAL A 117 2.44 13.65 4.75
C VAL A 117 1.52 14.46 3.84
N PHE A 118 1.15 15.67 4.25
CA PHE A 118 0.41 16.59 3.40
C PHE A 118 1.36 17.21 2.36
N LEU A 119 1.06 17.02 1.06
CA LEU A 119 1.88 17.50 -0.06
C LEU A 119 1.34 18.80 -0.65
N GLY A 120 0.01 18.98 -0.66
CA GLY A 120 -0.57 20.19 -1.24
C GLY A 120 -2.09 20.17 -1.33
N VAL A 121 -2.65 21.31 -1.71
CA VAL A 121 -4.05 21.48 -2.05
C VAL A 121 -4.19 22.24 -3.35
N HIS A 122 -5.03 21.74 -4.26
CA HIS A 122 -5.40 22.39 -5.49
C HIS A 122 -6.89 22.69 -5.51
N THR A 123 -7.28 23.85 -6.05
CA THR A 123 -8.69 24.26 -6.15
C THR A 123 -9.15 24.20 -7.59
N LEU A 124 -10.19 23.43 -7.85
CA LEU A 124 -10.99 23.52 -9.06
C LEU A 124 -12.14 24.50 -8.76
N PRO A 125 -12.07 25.74 -9.25
CA PRO A 125 -12.94 26.79 -8.74
C PRO A 125 -14.41 26.59 -9.14
N ALA A 126 -15.31 26.98 -8.25
CA ALA A 126 -16.73 27.09 -8.56
C ALA A 126 -16.96 28.03 -9.75
N ASP A 127 -18.09 27.80 -10.42
CA ASP A 127 -18.66 28.76 -11.34
C ASP A 127 -20.00 29.23 -10.73
N PRO A 128 -20.01 30.36 -10.03
CA PRO A 128 -21.15 30.78 -9.21
C PRO A 128 -22.39 31.20 -10.02
N GLY A 129 -22.36 31.07 -11.35
CA GLY A 129 -23.52 31.23 -12.20
C GLY A 129 -24.64 30.22 -11.89
N THR A 130 -25.83 30.46 -12.40
CA THR A 130 -27.02 29.60 -12.20
C THR A 130 -26.88 28.24 -12.90
N THR A 131 -25.91 28.09 -13.78
CA THR A 131 -25.71 26.90 -14.62
C THR A 131 -24.38 26.16 -14.36
N GLY A 132 -23.43 26.79 -13.66
CA GLY A 132 -22.11 26.22 -13.37
C GLY A 132 -22.05 25.39 -12.07
N ALA A 133 -20.86 24.95 -11.71
CA ALA A 133 -20.57 24.27 -10.44
C ALA A 133 -20.87 25.23 -9.27
N PRO A 134 -21.66 24.81 -8.26
CA PRO A 134 -22.02 25.74 -7.16
C PRO A 134 -20.90 25.91 -6.15
N ARG A 135 -19.99 24.92 -6.02
CA ARG A 135 -18.93 24.86 -5.03
C ARG A 135 -17.59 24.59 -5.69
N ASP A 136 -16.53 24.93 -4.99
CA ASP A 136 -15.19 24.52 -5.35
C ASP A 136 -15.02 23.02 -5.09
N VAL A 137 -14.26 22.35 -5.94
CA VAL A 137 -13.70 21.02 -5.63
C VAL A 137 -12.27 21.22 -5.12
N ARG A 138 -11.94 20.59 -3.99
CA ARG A 138 -10.58 20.61 -3.44
C ARG A 138 -9.91 19.29 -3.77
N ARG A 139 -8.78 19.34 -4.49
CA ARG A 139 -7.87 18.20 -4.59
C ARG A 139 -6.84 18.33 -3.49
N TYR A 140 -6.79 17.34 -2.61
CA TYR A 140 -5.80 17.21 -1.56
C TYR A 140 -4.78 16.15 -1.97
N ASP A 141 -3.51 16.55 -2.05
CA ASP A 141 -2.41 15.65 -2.40
C ASP A 141 -1.70 15.24 -1.12
N ILE A 142 -1.58 13.92 -0.90
CA ILE A 142 -0.92 13.34 0.26
C ILE A 142 0.08 12.26 -0.16
N GLY A 143 1.11 12.09 0.68
CA GLY A 143 2.02 10.95 0.67
C GLY A 143 1.95 10.20 1.98
N LEU A 144 2.68 9.10 2.08
CA LEU A 144 2.75 8.28 3.28
C LEU A 144 4.08 8.44 4.01
N VAL A 145 4.04 8.43 5.33
CA VAL A 145 5.26 8.44 6.15
C VAL A 145 6.09 7.20 5.87
N GLY A 146 7.35 7.41 5.52
CA GLY A 146 8.29 6.34 5.20
C GLY A 146 8.27 5.88 3.74
N TYR A 147 7.49 6.51 2.85
CA TYR A 147 7.42 6.22 1.42
C TYR A 147 7.72 7.47 0.59
N ALA A 148 8.34 7.30 -0.58
CA ALA A 148 8.72 8.38 -1.48
C ALA A 148 8.20 8.20 -2.92
N ALA A 149 7.91 6.97 -3.33
CA ALA A 149 7.47 6.64 -4.68
C ALA A 149 6.12 7.30 -5.01
N LEU A 150 5.91 7.68 -6.27
CA LEU A 150 4.65 8.28 -6.72
C LEU A 150 3.46 7.33 -6.56
N SER A 151 3.65 6.01 -6.70
CA SER A 151 2.63 4.99 -6.49
C SER A 151 2.17 4.84 -5.03
N THR A 152 2.79 5.58 -4.10
CA THR A 152 2.36 5.70 -2.69
C THR A 152 1.73 7.05 -2.37
N GLN A 153 1.63 7.93 -3.36
CA GLN A 153 0.92 9.20 -3.24
C GLN A 153 -0.53 9.05 -3.66
N LEU A 154 -1.39 9.90 -3.11
CA LEU A 154 -2.82 9.89 -3.38
C LEU A 154 -3.32 11.34 -3.56
N SER A 155 -3.94 11.61 -4.71
CA SER A 155 -4.64 12.86 -5.02
C SER A 155 -6.14 12.66 -4.86
N MET A 156 -6.72 13.29 -3.82
CA MET A 156 -8.11 13.10 -3.40
C MET A 156 -8.95 14.33 -3.76
N TYR A 157 -9.93 14.15 -4.63
CA TYR A 157 -10.92 15.19 -4.98
C TYR A 157 -12.09 15.13 -4.00
N SER A 158 -12.20 16.13 -3.12
CA SER A 158 -13.36 16.29 -2.23
C SER A 158 -14.50 16.96 -2.97
N VAL A 159 -15.64 16.28 -3.04
CA VAL A 159 -16.83 16.77 -3.73
C VAL A 159 -18.00 16.99 -2.78
N HIS A 160 -18.74 18.11 -3.02
CA HIS A 160 -20.10 18.29 -2.58
C HIS A 160 -20.88 18.84 -3.78
N MET A 161 -21.28 17.92 -4.66
CA MET A 161 -21.88 18.27 -5.94
C MET A 161 -23.26 18.89 -5.78
N LYS A 162 -23.77 19.50 -6.86
CA LYS A 162 -25.08 20.17 -6.86
C LYS A 162 -26.20 19.21 -6.42
N ALA A 163 -26.87 19.55 -5.32
CA ALA A 163 -28.05 18.85 -4.84
C ALA A 163 -29.27 19.02 -5.80
N GLY A 164 -30.21 18.08 -5.70
CA GLY A 164 -31.44 18.09 -6.47
C GLY A 164 -31.47 17.12 -7.65
N SER A 165 -32.69 16.74 -8.07
CA SER A 165 -32.94 15.71 -9.09
C SER A 165 -33.27 16.26 -10.48
N GLY A 166 -33.41 17.60 -10.61
CA GLY A 166 -33.78 18.26 -11.86
C GLY A 166 -32.69 18.12 -12.94
N SER A 167 -33.07 18.20 -14.21
CA SER A 167 -32.13 18.13 -15.34
C SER A 167 -31.05 19.22 -15.29
N THR A 168 -31.39 20.41 -14.79
CA THR A 168 -30.45 21.53 -14.59
C THR A 168 -29.43 21.17 -13.50
N ASP A 169 -29.84 20.52 -12.41
CA ASP A 169 -28.95 20.09 -11.32
C ASP A 169 -28.00 18.99 -11.81
N GLN A 170 -28.53 18.03 -12.58
CA GLN A 170 -27.71 16.98 -13.21
C GLN A 170 -26.69 17.56 -14.20
N ALA A 171 -27.07 18.57 -15.00
CA ALA A 171 -26.14 19.24 -15.92
C ALA A 171 -25.00 19.96 -15.16
N ARG A 172 -25.31 20.57 -14.00
CA ARG A 172 -24.28 21.19 -13.14
C ARG A 172 -23.32 20.19 -12.57
N ARG A 173 -23.80 19.04 -12.07
CA ARG A 173 -22.92 17.92 -11.64
C ARG A 173 -22.01 17.41 -12.76
N LEU A 174 -22.51 17.37 -13.99
CA LEU A 174 -21.68 16.98 -15.14
C LEU A 174 -20.51 17.95 -15.37
N ILE A 175 -20.71 19.25 -15.15
CA ILE A 175 -19.63 20.25 -15.25
C ILE A 175 -18.58 20.00 -14.16
N GLU A 176 -19.02 19.72 -12.94
CA GLU A 176 -18.10 19.37 -11.83
C GLU A 176 -17.30 18.09 -12.16
N ALA A 177 -17.98 17.05 -12.62
CA ALA A 177 -17.34 15.78 -13.01
C ALA A 177 -16.29 15.95 -14.12
N ARG A 178 -16.57 16.76 -15.14
CA ARG A 178 -15.63 17.07 -16.23
C ARG A 178 -14.38 17.76 -15.71
N ARG A 179 -14.53 18.75 -14.86
CA ARG A 179 -13.38 19.47 -14.26
C ARG A 179 -12.48 18.55 -13.46
N ILE A 180 -13.08 17.63 -12.68
CA ILE A 180 -12.33 16.61 -11.94
C ILE A 180 -11.59 15.69 -12.91
N ARG A 181 -12.28 15.20 -13.95
CA ARG A 181 -11.71 14.31 -14.93
C ARG A 181 -10.57 14.97 -15.71
N ASP A 182 -10.77 16.21 -16.17
CA ASP A 182 -9.77 16.98 -16.92
C ASP A 182 -8.50 17.25 -16.07
N ASP A 183 -8.66 17.56 -14.78
CA ASP A 183 -7.52 17.78 -13.87
C ASP A 183 -6.79 16.47 -13.54
N ALA A 184 -7.54 15.41 -13.29
CA ALA A 184 -6.96 14.10 -12.98
C ALA A 184 -6.15 13.51 -14.16
N GLU A 185 -6.59 13.77 -15.41
CA GLU A 185 -5.87 13.36 -16.62
C GLU A 185 -4.51 14.04 -16.82
N LEU A 186 -4.26 15.15 -16.11
CA LEU A 186 -2.99 15.90 -16.17
C LEU A 186 -1.99 15.44 -15.11
N LEU A 187 -2.41 14.62 -14.15
CA LEU A 187 -1.50 14.10 -13.13
C LEU A 187 -0.56 13.05 -13.72
N ASP A 188 0.57 12.83 -13.03
CA ASP A 188 1.46 11.73 -13.35
C ASP A 188 0.69 10.41 -13.17
N PRO A 189 0.65 9.51 -14.17
CA PRO A 189 -0.12 8.27 -14.10
C PRO A 189 0.34 7.29 -13.01
N ALA A 190 1.47 7.55 -12.37
CA ALA A 190 1.92 6.78 -11.21
C ALA A 190 1.31 7.25 -9.88
N ILE A 191 0.65 8.42 -9.85
CA ILE A 191 -0.04 8.93 -8.67
C ILE A 191 -1.45 8.35 -8.63
N ASN A 192 -1.83 7.73 -7.52
CA ASN A 192 -3.19 7.24 -7.33
C ASN A 192 -4.17 8.41 -7.19
N ILE A 193 -5.35 8.25 -7.76
CA ILE A 193 -6.42 9.26 -7.70
C ILE A 193 -7.68 8.70 -7.05
N MET A 194 -8.37 9.57 -6.31
CA MET A 194 -9.62 9.25 -5.65
C MET A 194 -10.57 10.44 -5.71
N VAL A 195 -11.86 10.19 -5.93
CA VAL A 195 -12.92 11.18 -5.73
C VAL A 195 -13.87 10.71 -4.66
N LEU A 196 -14.10 11.53 -3.65
CA LEU A 196 -14.85 11.16 -2.45
C LEU A 196 -15.69 12.34 -1.91
N GLY A 197 -16.80 12.04 -1.28
CA GLY A 197 -17.70 13.04 -0.71
C GLY A 197 -19.16 12.81 -1.06
N ASP A 198 -19.93 13.91 -0.99
CA ASP A 198 -21.33 13.96 -1.35
C ASP A 198 -21.50 14.27 -2.84
N PHE A 199 -21.76 13.23 -3.62
CA PHE A 199 -21.95 13.34 -5.06
C PHE A 199 -23.34 13.86 -5.43
N ASN A 200 -24.34 13.75 -4.56
CA ASN A 200 -25.74 14.04 -4.87
C ASN A 200 -26.26 13.34 -6.14
N ILE A 201 -25.65 12.20 -6.51
CA ILE A 201 -25.99 11.40 -7.68
C ILE A 201 -26.92 10.26 -7.24
N GLN A 202 -28.05 10.11 -7.92
CA GLN A 202 -29.09 9.14 -7.59
C GLN A 202 -29.01 7.84 -8.39
N SER A 203 -28.19 7.82 -9.44
CA SER A 203 -28.06 6.65 -10.32
C SER A 203 -26.74 6.68 -11.07
N SER A 204 -26.14 5.50 -11.28
CA SER A 204 -24.97 5.32 -12.13
C SER A 204 -25.20 5.66 -13.62
N SER A 205 -26.46 5.85 -14.03
CA SER A 205 -26.81 6.30 -15.38
C SER A 205 -26.77 7.82 -15.56
N GLN A 206 -26.55 8.61 -14.48
CA GLN A 206 -26.41 10.06 -14.61
C GLN A 206 -25.09 10.42 -15.32
N SER A 207 -25.16 11.44 -16.18
CA SER A 207 -24.02 11.84 -17.00
C SER A 207 -22.77 12.19 -16.20
N ALA A 208 -22.89 12.73 -14.99
CA ALA A 208 -21.76 13.04 -14.13
C ALA A 208 -21.04 11.75 -13.66
N TYR A 209 -21.79 10.70 -13.29
CA TYR A 209 -21.18 9.42 -12.92
C TYR A 209 -20.51 8.74 -14.12
N ILE A 210 -21.16 8.77 -15.27
CA ILE A 210 -20.60 8.24 -16.53
C ILE A 210 -19.34 9.01 -16.94
N GLU A 211 -19.30 10.32 -16.73
CA GLU A 211 -18.11 11.16 -16.99
C GLU A 211 -16.92 10.71 -16.15
N LEU A 212 -17.12 10.48 -14.86
CA LEU A 212 -16.07 10.04 -13.94
C LEU A 212 -15.60 8.61 -14.26
N THR A 213 -16.53 7.69 -14.54
CA THR A 213 -16.25 6.25 -14.61
C THR A 213 -16.14 5.69 -16.03
N GLY A 214 -16.63 6.43 -17.03
CA GLY A 214 -16.67 5.98 -18.42
C GLY A 214 -15.32 5.97 -19.10
N PHE A 215 -15.19 5.09 -20.11
CA PHE A 215 -14.02 5.03 -20.96
C PHE A 215 -13.97 6.25 -21.91
N GLN A 216 -12.79 6.85 -22.04
CA GLN A 216 -12.51 7.99 -22.91
C GLN A 216 -11.23 7.76 -23.70
N ALA A 217 -10.82 8.72 -24.55
CA ALA A 217 -9.57 8.65 -25.30
C ALA A 217 -8.33 8.66 -24.38
N ASN A 218 -8.37 9.47 -23.31
CA ASN A 218 -7.45 9.43 -22.21
C ASN A 218 -8.15 8.84 -20.98
N ASN A 219 -7.53 7.90 -20.27
CA ASN A 219 -8.10 7.24 -19.11
C ASN A 219 -7.26 7.40 -17.85
N ASN A 220 -6.20 8.22 -17.86
CA ASN A 220 -5.41 8.50 -16.64
C ASN A 220 -6.27 9.06 -15.50
N GLY A 221 -7.29 9.88 -15.83
CA GLY A 221 -8.23 10.44 -14.86
C GLY A 221 -9.49 9.60 -14.65
N ARG A 222 -9.55 8.35 -15.08
CA ARG A 222 -10.73 7.50 -14.95
C ARG A 222 -10.86 6.93 -13.54
N PHE A 223 -12.07 7.04 -12.99
CA PHE A 223 -12.41 6.47 -11.68
C PHE A 223 -13.27 5.23 -11.82
N PHE A 224 -13.26 4.40 -10.77
CA PHE A 224 -14.02 3.15 -10.67
C PHE A 224 -14.74 3.10 -9.32
N ASP A 225 -15.89 2.46 -9.28
CA ASP A 225 -16.56 2.09 -8.03
C ASP A 225 -15.91 0.80 -7.50
N PRO A 226 -15.13 0.84 -6.42
CA PRO A 226 -14.39 -0.33 -5.93
C PRO A 226 -15.31 -1.47 -5.51
N ILE A 227 -16.58 -1.16 -5.21
CA ILE A 227 -17.60 -2.12 -4.79
C ILE A 227 -18.63 -2.44 -5.90
N ALA A 228 -18.37 -2.00 -7.12
CA ALA A 228 -19.13 -2.31 -8.34
C ALA A 228 -20.66 -2.38 -8.14
N THR A 229 -21.27 -1.32 -7.60
CA THR A 229 -22.72 -1.26 -7.31
C THR A 229 -23.48 -0.32 -8.28
N PRO A 230 -23.46 -0.54 -9.60
CA PRO A 230 -24.18 0.30 -10.55
C PRO A 230 -25.70 0.09 -10.40
N GLY A 231 -26.48 1.18 -10.57
CA GLY A 231 -27.93 1.10 -10.55
C GLY A 231 -28.60 2.42 -10.24
N SER A 232 -29.89 2.37 -9.96
CA SER A 232 -30.67 3.48 -9.41
C SER A 232 -30.71 3.31 -7.90
N TRP A 233 -29.99 4.18 -7.19
CA TRP A 233 -29.81 4.07 -5.73
C TRP A 233 -30.93 4.71 -4.95
N ASN A 234 -31.54 5.78 -5.51
CA ASN A 234 -32.61 6.53 -4.85
C ASN A 234 -33.84 5.65 -4.59
N ASN A 235 -34.24 5.58 -3.35
CA ASN A 235 -35.41 4.86 -2.86
C ASN A 235 -35.49 3.39 -3.35
N ASN A 236 -34.34 2.70 -3.31
CA ASN A 236 -34.20 1.33 -3.79
C ASN A 236 -33.60 0.40 -2.73
N SER A 237 -34.44 -0.45 -2.15
CA SER A 237 -34.03 -1.36 -1.09
C SER A 237 -32.97 -2.39 -1.47
N SER A 238 -32.72 -2.61 -2.77
CA SER A 238 -31.64 -3.47 -3.24
C SER A 238 -30.24 -2.93 -2.88
N PHE A 239 -30.14 -1.62 -2.66
CA PHE A 239 -28.91 -0.91 -2.30
C PHE A 239 -28.86 -0.47 -0.83
N ARG A 240 -29.78 -0.99 0.02
CA ARG A 240 -29.95 -0.54 1.41
C ARG A 240 -28.69 -0.59 2.27
N PHE A 241 -27.69 -1.40 1.92
CA PHE A 241 -26.44 -1.52 2.69
C PHE A 241 -25.39 -0.47 2.33
N VAL A 242 -25.60 0.28 1.26
CA VAL A 242 -24.70 1.35 0.80
C VAL A 242 -25.33 2.74 0.82
N HIS A 243 -26.57 2.88 1.32
CA HIS A 243 -27.21 4.16 1.52
C HIS A 243 -26.53 4.96 2.64
N THR A 244 -26.51 6.28 2.51
CA THR A 244 -25.83 7.20 3.43
C THR A 244 -26.67 8.38 3.88
N GLN A 245 -27.68 8.80 3.07
CA GLN A 245 -28.42 10.01 3.35
C GLN A 245 -29.65 9.76 4.22
N ASP A 246 -30.00 10.79 4.99
CA ASP A 246 -31.09 11.00 5.93
C ASP A 246 -31.11 10.07 7.15
N PRO A 247 -29.95 9.89 7.85
CA PRO A 247 -29.94 9.12 9.10
C PRO A 247 -30.78 9.74 10.22
N SER A 248 -31.13 11.02 10.16
CA SER A 248 -32.00 11.70 11.14
C SER A 248 -33.12 12.54 10.55
N GLY A 249 -33.46 12.35 9.28
CA GLY A 249 -34.34 13.23 8.54
C GLY A 249 -35.65 12.62 8.04
N ALA A 250 -36.41 13.46 7.36
CA ALA A 250 -37.60 13.09 6.63
C ALA A 250 -37.20 12.47 5.28
N GLY A 251 -37.57 11.27 5.01
CA GLY A 251 -37.15 10.49 3.85
C GLY A 251 -36.58 9.16 4.34
N GLY A 252 -35.60 9.28 5.21
CA GLY A 252 -34.90 8.13 5.78
C GLY A 252 -33.76 7.63 4.91
N MET A 253 -33.11 6.57 5.34
CA MET A 253 -31.95 5.98 4.69
C MET A 253 -32.33 5.31 3.37
N ASP A 254 -32.25 6.03 2.25
CA ASP A 254 -32.69 5.52 0.95
C ASP A 254 -31.88 6.00 -0.27
N ASP A 255 -30.82 6.81 -0.05
CA ASP A 255 -29.93 7.31 -1.10
C ASP A 255 -28.45 7.01 -0.82
N ARG A 256 -27.68 6.67 -1.87
CA ARG A 256 -26.22 6.54 -1.87
C ARG A 256 -25.59 7.84 -2.37
N HIS A 257 -25.66 8.92 -1.61
CA HIS A 257 -25.09 10.20 -2.02
C HIS A 257 -23.59 10.28 -1.75
N ASP A 258 -23.12 9.72 -0.62
CA ASP A 258 -21.72 9.71 -0.26
C ASP A 258 -21.04 8.46 -0.82
N GLN A 259 -19.96 8.67 -1.56
CA GLN A 259 -19.24 7.63 -2.26
C GLN A 259 -17.73 7.87 -2.20
N ILE A 260 -16.97 6.82 -2.44
CA ILE A 260 -15.54 6.86 -2.73
C ILE A 260 -15.34 6.09 -4.02
N LEU A 261 -14.89 6.78 -5.07
CA LEU A 261 -14.44 6.19 -6.32
C LEU A 261 -12.92 6.32 -6.42
N VAL A 262 -12.28 5.33 -6.97
CA VAL A 262 -10.82 5.19 -7.00
C VAL A 262 -10.32 4.91 -8.43
N ASP A 263 -9.03 5.04 -8.71
CA ASP A 263 -8.47 4.61 -9.97
C ASP A 263 -8.28 3.08 -10.06
N GLU A 264 -7.86 2.59 -11.22
CA GLU A 264 -7.60 1.18 -11.46
C GLU A 264 -6.31 0.71 -10.77
N ALA A 265 -5.36 1.62 -10.53
CA ALA A 265 -4.08 1.33 -9.90
C ALA A 265 -4.24 0.81 -8.46
N LEU A 266 -5.29 1.26 -7.74
CA LEU A 266 -5.61 0.72 -6.40
C LEU A 266 -6.15 -0.72 -6.41
N GLY A 267 -6.11 -1.42 -7.52
CA GLY A 267 -6.54 -2.82 -7.67
C GLY A 267 -5.65 -3.64 -8.61
N ASP A 268 -4.44 -3.21 -8.93
CA ASP A 268 -3.53 -3.85 -9.91
C ASP A 268 -2.44 -4.73 -9.28
N GLY A 269 -2.30 -4.71 -7.96
CA GLY A 269 -1.33 -5.50 -7.19
C GLY A 269 0.02 -4.80 -7.00
N ALA A 270 0.10 -3.47 -7.21
CA ALA A 270 1.32 -2.70 -7.06
C ALA A 270 1.07 -1.36 -6.32
N GLY A 271 2.02 -0.92 -5.51
CA GLY A 271 1.89 0.34 -4.78
C GLY A 271 0.84 0.28 -3.66
N LEU A 272 -0.01 1.32 -3.58
CA LEU A 272 -1.19 1.30 -2.71
C LEU A 272 -2.26 0.37 -3.27
N GLU A 273 -2.89 -0.42 -2.42
CA GLU A 273 -3.89 -1.41 -2.83
C GLU A 273 -5.18 -1.31 -2.01
N TYR A 274 -6.33 -1.33 -2.67
CA TYR A 274 -7.61 -1.45 -2.00
C TYR A 274 -7.69 -2.78 -1.23
N ILE A 275 -8.04 -2.72 0.05
CA ILE A 275 -8.29 -3.93 0.83
C ILE A 275 -9.68 -4.46 0.50
N GLY A 276 -9.73 -5.35 -0.46
CA GLY A 276 -10.96 -5.97 -0.96
C GLY A 276 -10.80 -6.58 -2.34
N LEU A 277 -11.88 -7.12 -2.88
CA LEU A 277 -11.95 -7.62 -4.25
C LEU A 277 -12.43 -6.49 -5.16
N PHE A 278 -11.49 -5.79 -5.77
CA PHE A 278 -11.76 -4.65 -6.65
C PHE A 278 -12.73 -5.01 -7.76
N GLY A 279 -13.77 -4.19 -7.94
CA GLY A 279 -14.76 -4.37 -8.99
C GLY A 279 -15.76 -5.53 -8.79
N VAL A 280 -15.73 -6.20 -7.64
CA VAL A 280 -16.76 -7.18 -7.25
C VAL A 280 -17.96 -6.44 -6.67
N PRO A 281 -19.22 -6.81 -7.00
CA PRO A 281 -20.40 -6.17 -6.44
C PRO A 281 -20.50 -6.34 -4.91
N TYR A 282 -20.86 -5.25 -4.22
CA TYR A 282 -21.15 -5.30 -2.78
C TYR A 282 -22.34 -6.21 -2.46
N ALA A 283 -22.30 -6.87 -1.31
CA ALA A 283 -23.37 -7.76 -0.87
C ALA A 283 -24.71 -7.04 -0.74
N THR A 284 -25.77 -7.65 -1.26
CA THR A 284 -27.14 -7.15 -1.13
C THR A 284 -27.89 -7.73 0.06
N THR A 285 -27.22 -8.58 0.85
CA THR A 285 -27.82 -9.34 1.96
C THR A 285 -27.22 -9.02 3.32
N THR A 286 -26.05 -8.35 3.34
CA THR A 286 -25.35 -7.99 4.58
C THR A 286 -24.55 -6.68 4.41
N TRP A 287 -24.41 -5.94 5.50
CA TRP A 287 -23.46 -4.82 5.59
C TRP A 287 -22.01 -5.30 5.80
N ASP A 288 -21.84 -6.48 6.35
CA ASP A 288 -20.53 -7.09 6.61
C ASP A 288 -20.11 -7.95 5.41
N ASP A 289 -19.86 -7.27 4.29
CA ASP A 289 -19.36 -7.92 3.08
C ASP A 289 -17.91 -8.33 3.27
N PRO A 290 -17.57 -9.63 3.23
CA PRO A 290 -16.23 -10.13 3.43
C PRO A 290 -15.28 -9.79 2.26
N ASN A 291 -15.83 -9.36 1.12
CA ASN A 291 -15.04 -9.03 -0.06
C ASN A 291 -14.54 -7.57 -0.07
N HIS A 292 -15.01 -6.74 0.86
CA HIS A 292 -14.74 -5.31 0.83
C HIS A 292 -14.43 -4.75 2.22
N SER A 293 -13.47 -3.83 2.30
CA SER A 293 -13.28 -2.95 3.45
C SER A 293 -14.22 -1.74 3.43
N TYR A 294 -14.80 -1.42 2.28
CA TYR A 294 -15.73 -0.30 2.09
C TYR A 294 -16.96 -0.42 3.01
N ARG A 295 -17.30 0.66 3.74
CA ARG A 295 -18.47 0.69 4.64
C ARG A 295 -19.17 2.05 4.62
N SER A 296 -20.51 2.04 4.53
CA SER A 296 -21.35 3.16 4.94
C SER A 296 -21.53 3.07 6.46
N TRP A 297 -20.67 3.75 7.22
CA TRP A 297 -20.52 3.55 8.67
C TRP A 297 -21.77 3.90 9.44
N GLY A 298 -22.37 2.93 10.11
CA GLY A 298 -23.63 3.03 10.82
C GLY A 298 -24.79 2.36 10.10
N ASN A 299 -24.70 2.11 8.80
CA ASN A 299 -25.79 1.54 8.01
C ASN A 299 -25.73 0.00 7.98
N ASP A 300 -26.46 -0.66 8.85
CA ASP A 300 -26.58 -2.13 8.88
C ASP A 300 -27.70 -2.67 7.95
N GLY A 301 -28.31 -1.81 7.12
CA GLY A 301 -29.38 -2.17 6.19
C GLY A 301 -30.78 -2.26 6.81
N SER A 302 -30.91 -2.09 8.13
CA SER A 302 -32.21 -2.11 8.83
C SER A 302 -33.00 -0.80 8.74
N SER A 303 -32.37 0.25 8.23
CA SER A 303 -32.87 1.65 8.27
C SER A 303 -33.51 2.10 6.96
N TYR A 304 -33.76 1.21 6.02
CA TYR A 304 -34.32 1.59 4.72
C TYR A 304 -35.65 2.37 4.86
N ASN A 305 -35.73 3.56 4.23
CA ASN A 305 -36.87 4.50 4.30
C ASN A 305 -37.25 4.93 5.73
N THR A 306 -36.32 4.86 6.67
CA THR A 306 -36.51 5.35 8.05
C THR A 306 -35.23 6.00 8.54
N SER A 307 -35.32 6.78 9.62
CA SER A 307 -34.10 7.25 10.29
C SER A 307 -33.22 6.06 10.71
N LEU A 308 -31.91 6.28 10.82
CA LEU A 308 -30.96 5.27 11.24
C LEU A 308 -31.43 4.53 12.49
N THR A 309 -31.50 3.22 12.40
CA THR A 309 -31.86 2.35 13.52
C THR A 309 -30.78 2.45 14.59
N THR A 310 -31.16 2.84 15.81
CA THR A 310 -30.22 2.94 16.93
C THR A 310 -30.28 1.72 17.84
N ASN A 311 -31.49 1.25 18.19
CA ASN A 311 -31.64 0.06 19.00
C ASN A 311 -31.55 -1.20 18.12
N GLY A 312 -30.57 -2.05 18.40
CA GLY A 312 -30.34 -3.25 17.61
C GLY A 312 -29.52 -3.05 16.34
N ASN A 313 -28.90 -1.89 16.14
CA ASN A 313 -27.94 -1.69 15.06
C ASN A 313 -26.77 -2.67 15.23
N THR A 314 -26.58 -3.52 14.23
CA THR A 314 -25.63 -4.64 14.30
C THR A 314 -24.23 -4.24 13.83
N MET A 315 -24.08 -3.10 13.12
CA MET A 315 -22.76 -2.61 12.66
C MET A 315 -22.05 -1.85 13.78
N VAL A 316 -22.71 -0.86 14.39
CA VAL A 316 -22.08 0.12 15.28
C VAL A 316 -22.67 0.13 16.71
N GLY A 317 -23.75 -0.60 16.94
CA GLY A 317 -24.45 -0.58 18.22
C GLY A 317 -25.17 0.74 18.51
N PRO A 318 -25.92 0.82 19.63
CA PRO A 318 -26.81 1.94 19.88
C PRO A 318 -26.09 3.26 20.14
N ALA A 319 -24.96 3.26 20.85
CA ALA A 319 -24.29 4.49 21.23
C ALA A 319 -23.73 5.26 20.03
N ILE A 320 -23.05 4.55 19.12
CA ILE A 320 -22.47 5.15 17.92
C ILE A 320 -23.60 5.55 16.94
N ALA A 321 -24.66 4.71 16.79
CA ALA A 321 -25.79 5.03 15.94
C ALA A 321 -26.55 6.29 16.41
N ILE A 322 -26.70 6.51 17.73
CA ILE A 322 -27.28 7.74 18.30
C ILE A 322 -26.36 8.93 17.97
N ALA A 323 -25.06 8.79 18.17
CA ALA A 323 -24.09 9.84 17.89
C ALA A 323 -24.11 10.26 16.41
N LEU A 324 -24.11 9.31 15.48
CA LEU A 324 -24.24 9.55 14.04
C LEU A 324 -25.53 10.32 13.70
N ARG A 325 -26.68 9.95 14.26
CA ARG A 325 -27.93 10.68 14.09
C ARG A 325 -27.86 12.11 14.63
N ASN A 326 -27.23 12.31 15.78
CA ASN A 326 -27.08 13.64 16.39
C ASN A 326 -26.16 14.53 15.54
N VAL A 327 -25.10 13.99 14.97
CA VAL A 327 -24.22 14.75 14.07
C VAL A 327 -24.95 15.12 12.77
N ALA A 328 -25.76 14.23 12.24
CA ALA A 328 -26.53 14.42 11.02
C ALA A 328 -27.80 15.28 11.17
N ALA A 329 -27.95 16.04 12.25
CA ALA A 329 -29.16 16.75 12.64
C ALA A 329 -29.91 17.41 11.46
N GLY A 330 -31.19 17.02 11.27
CA GLY A 330 -32.06 17.62 10.22
C GLY A 330 -31.99 16.90 8.85
N GLY A 331 -31.54 15.68 8.81
CA GLY A 331 -31.32 14.86 7.61
C GLY A 331 -29.91 14.32 7.62
N GLY A 332 -29.00 14.98 6.94
CA GLY A 332 -27.56 14.75 6.98
C GLY A 332 -27.10 13.43 6.38
N HIS A 333 -25.88 13.05 6.69
CA HIS A 333 -25.20 11.95 6.02
C HIS A 333 -24.46 11.05 7.02
N LEU A 334 -24.28 9.80 6.64
CA LEU A 334 -23.35 8.89 7.29
C LEU A 334 -21.97 8.97 6.63
N PRO A 335 -20.89 8.81 7.40
CA PRO A 335 -19.56 8.71 6.81
C PRO A 335 -19.39 7.39 6.03
N VAL A 336 -18.56 7.47 5.00
CA VAL A 336 -18.12 6.32 4.20
C VAL A 336 -16.61 6.18 4.34
N PHE A 337 -16.12 4.95 4.46
CA PHE A 337 -14.68 4.70 4.45
C PHE A 337 -14.31 3.45 3.65
N LEU A 338 -13.05 3.36 3.29
CA LEU A 338 -12.38 2.17 2.79
C LEU A 338 -10.96 2.10 3.35
N ASP A 339 -10.36 0.92 3.28
CA ASP A 339 -8.99 0.68 3.71
C ASP A 339 -8.09 0.39 2.52
N LEU A 340 -6.87 0.94 2.57
CA LEU A 340 -5.80 0.70 1.61
C LEU A 340 -4.65 -0.04 2.30
N ARG A 341 -4.06 -1.00 1.61
CA ARG A 341 -2.81 -1.64 1.99
C ARG A 341 -1.66 -0.81 1.45
N VAL A 342 -0.64 -0.58 2.28
CA VAL A 342 0.60 0.07 1.84
C VAL A 342 1.56 -0.97 1.24
N PRO A 343 2.44 -0.62 0.29
CA PRO A 343 3.38 -1.58 -0.26
C PRO A 343 4.35 -2.10 0.80
N GLY A 344 4.80 -3.33 0.62
CA GLY A 344 5.86 -3.91 1.44
C GLY A 344 7.19 -3.19 1.21
N LYS A 345 8.11 -3.33 2.13
CA LYS A 345 9.45 -2.74 2.06
C LYS A 345 10.52 -3.83 2.09
N ILE A 346 11.35 -3.85 1.05
CA ILE A 346 12.50 -4.77 1.05
C ILE A 346 13.52 -4.32 2.08
N THR A 347 14.03 -5.26 2.85
CA THR A 347 15.21 -5.09 3.68
C THR A 347 16.13 -6.29 3.51
N ALA A 348 17.42 -6.06 3.58
CA ALA A 348 18.43 -7.13 3.55
C ALA A 348 19.69 -6.70 4.29
N ASP A 349 20.57 -7.65 4.55
CA ASP A 349 21.92 -7.33 4.96
C ASP A 349 22.57 -6.40 3.92
N THR A 350 23.39 -5.45 4.37
CA THR A 350 24.12 -4.57 3.45
C THR A 350 25.49 -5.10 3.09
N THR A 351 26.04 -5.99 3.94
CA THR A 351 27.36 -6.57 3.77
C THR A 351 27.40 -7.96 4.41
N VAL A 352 27.96 -8.92 3.70
CA VAL A 352 28.32 -10.24 4.22
C VAL A 352 29.83 -10.36 4.17
N ASP A 353 30.47 -10.48 5.33
CA ASP A 353 31.92 -10.64 5.45
C ASP A 353 32.24 -12.12 5.63
N LEU A 354 32.91 -12.69 4.65
CA LEU A 354 33.38 -14.10 4.67
C LEU A 354 34.64 -14.30 5.53
N GLY A 355 35.23 -13.20 6.02
CA GLY A 355 36.48 -13.23 6.79
C GLY A 355 37.69 -13.62 5.94
N GLU A 356 38.65 -14.34 6.57
CA GLU A 356 39.80 -14.91 5.87
C GLU A 356 39.39 -16.22 5.19
N VAL A 357 39.54 -16.28 3.88
CA VAL A 357 39.20 -17.47 3.06
C VAL A 357 40.42 -17.97 2.31
N PRO A 358 40.65 -19.28 2.31
CA PRO A 358 41.81 -19.83 1.61
C PRO A 358 41.72 -19.66 0.09
N PHE A 359 42.82 -19.36 -0.55
CA PHE A 359 42.94 -19.33 -2.01
C PHE A 359 42.39 -20.62 -2.64
N GLY A 360 41.67 -20.49 -3.76
CA GLY A 360 41.12 -21.62 -4.52
C GLY A 360 39.96 -22.36 -3.83
N SER A 361 39.43 -21.82 -2.73
CA SER A 361 38.34 -22.50 -1.99
C SER A 361 36.95 -22.05 -2.50
N VAL A 362 35.94 -22.88 -2.25
CA VAL A 362 34.53 -22.54 -2.36
C VAL A 362 33.97 -22.35 -0.95
N VAL A 363 33.49 -21.18 -0.64
CA VAL A 363 33.03 -20.81 0.70
C VAL A 363 31.53 -20.51 0.69
N ALA A 364 30.82 -21.07 1.65
CA ALA A 364 29.41 -20.75 1.85
C ALA A 364 29.25 -19.48 2.69
N GLY A 365 28.33 -18.61 2.28
CA GLY A 365 27.86 -17.46 3.05
C GLY A 365 26.34 -17.49 3.16
N GLU A 366 25.83 -16.65 4.04
CA GLU A 366 24.38 -16.45 4.24
C GLU A 366 24.05 -14.96 4.23
N LEU A 367 22.95 -14.61 3.61
CA LEU A 367 22.36 -13.27 3.70
C LEU A 367 20.92 -13.37 4.17
N ALA A 368 20.47 -12.38 4.93
CA ALA A 368 19.07 -12.24 5.32
C ALA A 368 18.40 -11.18 4.44
N ALA A 369 17.22 -11.49 3.90
CA ALA A 369 16.40 -10.56 3.14
C ALA A 369 14.91 -10.85 3.35
N GLY A 370 14.06 -9.82 3.25
CA GLY A 370 12.62 -9.99 3.41
C GLY A 370 11.86 -8.67 3.58
N ASN A 371 10.61 -8.75 4.06
CA ASN A 371 9.72 -7.60 4.23
C ASN A 371 9.96 -6.90 5.57
N GLY A 372 10.59 -5.73 5.53
CA GLY A 372 10.86 -4.85 6.66
C GLY A 372 9.80 -3.78 6.91
N GLY A 373 8.58 -3.93 6.37
CA GLY A 373 7.51 -2.96 6.55
C GLY A 373 7.15 -2.72 8.02
N ASP A 374 6.83 -1.48 8.37
CA ASP A 374 6.53 -1.08 9.76
C ASP A 374 5.14 -1.56 10.22
N VAL A 375 5.11 -2.79 10.75
CA VAL A 375 3.87 -3.37 11.29
C VAL A 375 3.33 -2.66 12.53
N GLY A 376 4.16 -1.88 13.23
CA GLY A 376 3.74 -1.06 14.37
C GLY A 376 2.87 0.11 13.92
N LEU A 377 3.15 0.66 12.75
CA LEU A 377 2.43 1.79 12.17
C LEU A 377 1.22 1.34 11.31
N TRP A 378 1.39 0.31 10.49
CA TRP A 378 0.42 -0.07 9.46
C TRP A 378 -0.38 -1.34 9.78
N GLY A 379 0.02 -2.10 10.81
CA GLY A 379 -0.51 -3.43 11.08
C GLY A 379 -0.04 -4.48 10.06
N PRO A 380 0.03 -5.75 10.45
CA PRO A 380 0.56 -6.80 9.56
C PRO A 380 -0.34 -7.06 8.32
N ALA A 381 -1.66 -6.92 8.43
CA ALA A 381 -2.58 -7.08 7.31
C ALA A 381 -2.70 -5.81 6.45
N GLY A 382 -2.18 -4.67 6.92
CA GLY A 382 -2.16 -3.40 6.22
C GLY A 382 -0.94 -3.18 5.32
N ILE A 383 -0.02 -4.14 5.25
CA ILE A 383 1.18 -4.09 4.41
C ILE A 383 1.09 -5.21 3.39
N SER A 384 1.40 -4.93 2.12
CA SER A 384 1.51 -5.93 1.07
C SER A 384 2.73 -6.82 1.27
N ASP A 385 2.65 -8.07 0.82
CA ASP A 385 3.83 -8.92 0.74
C ASP A 385 4.87 -8.30 -0.21
N VAL A 386 6.16 -8.56 0.04
CA VAL A 386 7.24 -8.22 -0.89
C VAL A 386 7.59 -9.44 -1.72
N THR A 387 7.60 -9.26 -3.04
CA THR A 387 8.14 -10.25 -3.97
C THR A 387 9.55 -9.83 -4.37
N TYR A 388 10.53 -10.72 -4.24
CA TYR A 388 11.91 -10.42 -4.62
C TYR A 388 12.63 -11.61 -5.24
N SER A 389 13.70 -11.31 -5.94
CA SER A 389 14.64 -12.29 -6.52
C SER A 389 16.08 -11.86 -6.26
N LEU A 390 16.99 -12.82 -6.36
CA LEU A 390 18.41 -12.62 -6.10
C LEU A 390 19.20 -12.78 -7.39
N ASP A 391 20.05 -11.81 -7.69
CA ASP A 391 20.96 -11.82 -8.83
C ASP A 391 22.40 -11.58 -8.31
N ALA A 392 23.33 -12.46 -8.64
CA ALA A 392 24.68 -12.45 -8.10
C ALA A 392 25.71 -12.20 -9.19
N ASP A 393 26.80 -11.53 -8.83
CA ASP A 393 27.97 -11.37 -9.69
C ASP A 393 28.64 -12.71 -10.01
N ALA A 394 29.46 -12.74 -11.06
CA ALA A 394 30.29 -13.88 -11.38
C ALA A 394 31.20 -14.26 -10.19
N GLY A 395 31.36 -15.55 -9.94
CA GLY A 395 32.06 -16.07 -8.75
C GLY A 395 31.14 -16.28 -7.56
N LEU A 396 29.89 -15.77 -7.57
CA LEU A 396 28.86 -16.10 -6.58
C LEU A 396 27.78 -17.00 -7.18
N SER A 397 27.29 -17.94 -6.42
CA SER A 397 26.19 -18.83 -6.79
C SER A 397 25.11 -18.82 -5.72
N ILE A 398 23.89 -18.40 -6.07
CA ILE A 398 22.75 -18.32 -5.16
C ILE A 398 21.48 -18.77 -5.88
N ASN A 399 20.50 -19.30 -5.13
CA ASN A 399 19.18 -19.57 -5.70
C ASN A 399 18.48 -18.23 -6.02
N PRO A 400 18.11 -17.96 -7.28
CA PRO A 400 17.53 -16.66 -7.65
C PRO A 400 16.10 -16.44 -7.14
N GLY A 401 15.36 -17.44 -6.72
CA GLY A 401 13.96 -17.32 -6.35
C GLY A 401 12.99 -17.54 -7.52
N PRO A 402 11.80 -16.85 -7.60
CA PRO A 402 11.35 -15.73 -6.75
C PRO A 402 10.96 -16.13 -5.32
N TYR A 403 11.01 -15.16 -4.43
CA TYR A 403 10.60 -15.26 -3.03
C TYR A 403 9.43 -14.33 -2.75
N LEU A 404 8.55 -14.72 -1.83
CA LEU A 404 7.44 -13.92 -1.32
C LEU A 404 7.58 -13.85 0.20
N ASP A 405 7.51 -12.64 0.78
CA ASP A 405 7.66 -12.45 2.21
C ASP A 405 6.62 -11.45 2.75
N SER A 406 5.98 -11.83 3.87
CA SER A 406 4.97 -11.02 4.54
C SER A 406 5.60 -10.17 5.64
N ALA A 407 5.08 -8.97 5.86
CA ALA A 407 5.57 -8.09 6.91
C ALA A 407 5.37 -8.68 8.31
N GLY A 408 6.31 -8.37 9.22
CA GLY A 408 6.27 -8.79 10.63
C GLY A 408 6.79 -10.19 10.92
N GLY A 409 7.26 -10.92 9.90
CA GLY A 409 8.00 -12.17 10.03
C GLY A 409 9.49 -11.96 10.34
N SER A 410 10.22 -13.07 10.48
CA SER A 410 11.68 -13.05 10.44
C SER A 410 12.14 -12.98 8.99
N LEU A 411 13.25 -12.30 8.73
CA LEU A 411 13.85 -12.29 7.38
C LEU A 411 14.21 -13.71 6.94
N ASN A 412 14.08 -13.98 5.65
CA ASN A 412 14.48 -15.24 5.06
C ASN A 412 16.00 -15.30 4.96
N THR A 413 16.61 -16.45 5.32
CA THR A 413 18.03 -16.70 5.15
C THR A 413 18.28 -17.37 3.81
N HIS A 414 19.20 -16.82 3.02
CA HIS A 414 19.61 -17.32 1.71
C HIS A 414 21.07 -17.71 1.76
N THR A 415 21.36 -19.00 1.55
CA THR A 415 22.74 -19.51 1.46
C THR A 415 23.24 -19.31 0.03
N PHE A 416 24.46 -18.82 -0.10
CA PHE A 416 25.17 -18.70 -1.36
C PHE A 416 26.57 -19.37 -1.26
N GLN A 417 27.23 -19.57 -2.39
CA GLN A 417 28.61 -19.99 -2.47
C GLN A 417 29.42 -18.93 -3.20
N ALA A 418 30.60 -18.62 -2.66
CA ALA A 418 31.64 -17.85 -3.30
C ALA A 418 32.73 -18.81 -3.81
N ASP A 419 32.92 -18.83 -5.11
CA ASP A 419 33.95 -19.63 -5.78
C ASP A 419 35.17 -18.74 -6.04
N LEU A 420 36.26 -19.02 -5.34
CA LEU A 420 37.52 -18.28 -5.39
C LEU A 420 38.59 -19.02 -6.17
N ALA A 421 38.20 -20.04 -6.97
CA ALA A 421 39.15 -20.89 -7.73
C ALA A 421 39.99 -20.08 -8.72
N ASP A 422 39.42 -19.04 -9.32
CA ASP A 422 40.08 -18.19 -10.31
C ASP A 422 40.65 -16.89 -9.71
N ASP A 423 40.59 -16.69 -8.38
CA ASP A 423 41.20 -15.53 -7.74
C ASP A 423 42.71 -15.60 -7.86
N PRO A 424 43.42 -14.53 -8.29
CA PRO A 424 44.86 -14.55 -8.51
C PRO A 424 45.73 -14.73 -7.24
N GLY A 425 45.09 -14.89 -6.09
CA GLY A 425 45.74 -15.15 -4.81
C GLY A 425 46.18 -13.88 -4.05
N GLY A 426 45.81 -13.82 -2.80
CA GLY A 426 46.17 -12.77 -1.83
C GLY A 426 45.55 -11.40 -2.10
N GLY A 427 44.59 -10.99 -1.29
CA GLY A 427 43.97 -9.68 -1.39
C GLY A 427 42.51 -9.65 -0.96
N SER A 428 41.86 -8.51 -1.17
CA SER A 428 40.44 -8.34 -0.87
C SER A 428 39.58 -8.95 -1.97
N PHE A 429 38.70 -9.85 -1.60
CA PHE A 429 37.56 -10.29 -2.43
C PHE A 429 36.40 -9.33 -2.25
N SER A 430 35.71 -8.98 -3.35
CA SER A 430 34.48 -8.20 -3.32
C SER A 430 33.62 -8.56 -4.52
N ALA A 431 32.37 -8.91 -4.25
CA ALA A 431 31.34 -9.17 -5.26
C ALA A 431 29.97 -8.76 -4.71
N ASP A 432 28.98 -8.59 -5.58
CA ASP A 432 27.67 -8.11 -5.18
C ASP A 432 26.57 -9.16 -5.40
N ILE A 433 25.61 -9.19 -4.48
CA ILE A 433 24.31 -9.84 -4.66
C ILE A 433 23.27 -8.74 -4.70
N ARG A 434 22.50 -8.66 -5.79
CA ARG A 434 21.40 -7.72 -5.94
C ARG A 434 20.08 -8.38 -5.55
N VAL A 435 19.36 -7.75 -4.63
CA VAL A 435 17.99 -8.11 -4.26
C VAL A 435 17.07 -7.24 -5.13
N LEU A 436 16.42 -7.85 -6.11
CA LEU A 436 15.48 -7.19 -7.04
C LEU A 436 14.07 -7.37 -6.50
N SER A 437 13.36 -6.31 -6.18
CA SER A 437 12.07 -6.36 -5.49
C SER A 437 10.98 -5.52 -6.16
N ASP A 438 9.73 -5.75 -5.75
CA ASP A 438 8.57 -4.94 -6.08
C ASP A 438 8.34 -3.78 -5.10
N ASP A 439 9.25 -3.54 -4.14
CA ASP A 439 9.25 -2.33 -3.32
C ASP A 439 9.41 -1.10 -4.23
N PRO A 440 8.41 -0.19 -4.29
CA PRO A 440 8.45 0.93 -5.22
C PRO A 440 9.52 1.97 -4.87
N ASP A 441 9.97 2.02 -3.61
CA ASP A 441 11.04 2.93 -3.15
C ASP A 441 12.43 2.34 -3.39
N VAL A 442 12.56 1.01 -3.32
CA VAL A 442 13.85 0.30 -3.39
C VAL A 442 13.72 -0.93 -4.32
N PRO A 443 13.58 -0.71 -5.63
CA PRO A 443 13.44 -1.82 -6.58
C PRO A 443 14.71 -2.68 -6.69
N VAL A 444 15.86 -2.16 -6.27
CA VAL A 444 17.13 -2.90 -6.22
C VAL A 444 17.88 -2.52 -4.95
N LEU A 445 18.22 -3.52 -4.13
CA LEU A 445 19.09 -3.37 -2.97
C LEU A 445 20.35 -4.21 -3.20
N THR A 446 21.53 -3.63 -2.99
CA THR A 446 22.81 -4.31 -3.18
C THR A 446 23.38 -4.79 -1.84
N VAL A 447 23.76 -6.05 -1.78
CA VAL A 447 24.47 -6.69 -0.66
C VAL A 447 25.90 -6.91 -1.09
N HIS A 448 26.85 -6.31 -0.38
CA HIS A 448 28.28 -6.46 -0.66
C HIS A 448 28.81 -7.71 0.04
N VAL A 449 29.31 -8.68 -0.73
CA VAL A 449 30.01 -9.85 -0.21
C VAL A 449 31.50 -9.54 -0.25
N ILE A 450 32.14 -9.52 0.91
CA ILE A 450 33.54 -9.20 1.06
C ILE A 450 34.30 -10.29 1.79
N GLY A 451 35.61 -10.33 1.64
CA GLY A 451 36.49 -11.24 2.37
C GLY A 451 37.96 -10.93 2.05
N THR A 452 38.83 -11.60 2.74
CA THR A 452 40.28 -11.53 2.49
C THR A 452 40.78 -12.92 2.06
N VAL A 453 41.24 -13.02 0.82
CA VAL A 453 41.81 -14.25 0.31
C VAL A 453 43.20 -14.38 0.90
N VAL A 454 43.42 -15.45 1.65
CA VAL A 454 44.70 -15.78 2.28
C VAL A 454 45.31 -16.99 1.60
N GLY A 455 46.62 -16.94 1.47
CA GLY A 455 47.37 -17.94 0.73
C GLY A 455 47.95 -17.38 -0.58
N CYS A 456 48.88 -18.06 -1.16
CA CYS A 456 49.57 -17.62 -2.36
C CYS A 456 49.25 -18.45 -3.60
N HIS A 457 48.77 -19.67 -3.39
CA HIS A 457 48.20 -20.58 -4.42
C HIS A 457 47.65 -21.87 -3.77
N ILE A 458 47.11 -22.77 -4.59
CA ILE A 458 46.40 -23.99 -4.14
C ILE A 458 47.23 -24.97 -3.29
N ALA A 459 48.57 -24.85 -3.29
CA ALA A 459 49.45 -25.66 -2.44
C ALA A 459 49.70 -25.04 -1.05
N ASP A 460 49.24 -23.81 -0.80
CA ASP A 460 49.28 -23.13 0.50
C ASP A 460 48.03 -23.52 1.30
N MET A 461 48.05 -24.71 1.88
CA MET A 461 46.89 -25.43 2.43
C MET A 461 46.78 -25.30 3.96
N ALA A 462 47.78 -24.72 4.62
CA ALA A 462 47.83 -24.63 6.07
C ALA A 462 48.27 -23.24 6.55
N VAL A 463 47.94 -22.90 7.78
CA VAL A 463 48.41 -21.69 8.44
C VAL A 463 49.85 -21.82 8.91
N PRO A 464 50.70 -20.76 8.78
CA PRO A 464 50.37 -19.43 8.31
C PRO A 464 50.30 -19.33 6.77
N PHE A 465 49.14 -18.92 6.24
CA PHE A 465 48.97 -18.70 4.79
C PHE A 465 49.92 -17.65 4.23
N GLY A 466 50.26 -17.75 2.97
CA GLY A 466 51.23 -16.87 2.29
C GLY A 466 52.69 -17.33 2.42
N THR A 467 52.91 -18.51 3.00
CA THR A 467 54.26 -19.10 3.15
C THR A 467 54.15 -20.60 3.02
N LEU A 468 54.67 -21.16 1.95
CA LEU A 468 54.73 -22.63 1.80
C LEU A 468 55.74 -23.23 2.74
N ASP A 469 55.27 -24.07 3.66
CA ASP A 469 56.11 -24.75 4.64
C ASP A 469 55.73 -26.22 4.84
N PHE A 470 56.27 -26.83 5.86
CA PHE A 470 56.02 -28.25 6.17
C PHE A 470 54.56 -28.55 6.48
N PHE A 471 53.80 -27.57 7.03
CA PHE A 471 52.42 -27.79 7.39
C PHE A 471 51.52 -27.90 6.16
N ASP A 472 51.84 -27.20 5.05
CA ASP A 472 51.14 -27.34 3.76
C ASP A 472 51.33 -28.74 3.17
N ALA A 473 52.56 -29.25 3.20
CA ALA A 473 52.84 -30.62 2.77
C ALA A 473 52.10 -31.64 3.62
N LEU A 474 51.97 -31.40 4.92
CA LEU A 474 51.20 -32.27 5.82
C LEU A 474 49.72 -32.20 5.54
N ALA A 475 49.17 -31.01 5.32
CA ALA A 475 47.75 -30.79 5.00
C ALA A 475 47.38 -31.45 3.66
N PHE A 476 48.23 -31.29 2.62
CA PHE A 476 48.04 -31.97 1.34
C PHE A 476 48.03 -33.50 1.50
N LEU A 477 48.99 -34.07 2.20
CA LEU A 477 49.07 -35.51 2.41
C LEU A 477 47.88 -36.05 3.21
N ASP A 478 47.40 -35.30 4.17
CA ASP A 478 46.22 -35.67 4.97
C ASP A 478 44.96 -35.65 4.10
N ALA A 479 44.74 -34.58 3.31
CA ALA A 479 43.64 -34.48 2.36
C ALA A 479 43.67 -35.58 1.30
N PHE A 480 44.86 -35.88 0.76
CA PHE A 480 45.07 -36.94 -0.22
C PHE A 480 44.75 -38.32 0.37
N ALA A 481 45.22 -38.59 1.59
CA ALA A 481 44.96 -39.86 2.27
C ALA A 481 43.49 -40.08 2.64
N GLN A 482 42.73 -38.99 2.89
CA GLN A 482 41.31 -39.04 3.16
C GLN A 482 40.44 -39.03 1.90
N GLY A 483 41.02 -38.88 0.72
CA GLY A 483 40.26 -38.81 -0.54
C GLY A 483 39.46 -37.51 -0.72
N LEU A 484 39.94 -36.42 -0.14
CA LEU A 484 39.25 -35.15 -0.21
C LEU A 484 39.51 -34.41 -1.54
N PRO A 485 38.51 -33.77 -2.13
CA PRO A 485 38.65 -33.02 -3.39
C PRO A 485 39.73 -31.92 -3.36
N ALA A 486 40.05 -31.39 -2.18
CA ALA A 486 41.11 -30.39 -1.98
C ALA A 486 42.50 -30.87 -2.34
N ALA A 487 42.71 -32.19 -2.47
CA ALA A 487 43.96 -32.77 -2.91
C ALA A 487 44.00 -33.09 -4.42
N ASP A 488 42.92 -32.89 -5.16
CA ASP A 488 42.84 -32.97 -6.63
C ASP A 488 43.37 -31.64 -7.21
N LEU A 489 44.67 -31.49 -7.25
CA LEU A 489 45.30 -30.23 -7.63
C LEU A 489 45.42 -30.06 -9.14
N ASN A 490 45.30 -31.12 -9.92
CA ASN A 490 45.28 -31.05 -11.36
C ASN A 490 43.85 -30.91 -11.94
N GLY A 491 42.79 -31.07 -11.09
CA GLY A 491 41.40 -30.89 -11.43
C GLY A 491 40.79 -31.94 -12.36
N ASP A 492 41.39 -33.15 -12.45
CA ASP A 492 40.91 -34.22 -13.33
C ASP A 492 39.87 -35.15 -12.67
N GLY A 493 39.59 -34.96 -11.38
CA GLY A 493 38.64 -35.72 -10.58
C GLY A 493 39.14 -37.07 -10.10
N VAL A 494 40.44 -37.34 -10.22
CA VAL A 494 41.08 -38.60 -9.81
C VAL A 494 42.28 -38.32 -8.91
N LEU A 495 42.19 -38.69 -7.65
CA LEU A 495 43.33 -38.55 -6.74
C LEU A 495 44.40 -39.59 -7.02
N ASP A 496 45.52 -39.18 -7.63
CA ASP A 496 46.61 -40.06 -7.99
C ASP A 496 47.99 -39.38 -7.89
N PHE A 497 49.00 -40.03 -8.47
CA PHE A 497 50.37 -39.53 -8.44
C PHE A 497 50.55 -38.16 -9.14
N PHE A 498 49.69 -37.82 -10.07
CA PHE A 498 49.80 -36.55 -10.78
C PHE A 498 49.46 -35.37 -9.88
N ASP A 499 48.57 -35.54 -8.89
CA ASP A 499 48.30 -34.52 -7.86
C ASP A 499 49.52 -34.31 -6.94
N VAL A 500 50.17 -35.38 -6.56
CA VAL A 500 51.42 -35.29 -5.78
C VAL A 500 52.51 -34.57 -6.58
N LEU A 501 52.58 -34.80 -7.88
CA LEU A 501 53.52 -34.14 -8.76
C LEU A 501 53.20 -32.64 -8.90
N GLU A 502 51.93 -32.32 -9.06
CA GLU A 502 51.45 -30.91 -9.14
C GLU A 502 51.72 -30.19 -7.82
N PHE A 503 51.35 -30.78 -6.68
CA PHE A 503 51.72 -30.22 -5.36
C PHE A 503 53.21 -29.95 -5.24
N SER A 504 54.04 -30.92 -5.61
CA SER A 504 55.50 -30.78 -5.51
C SER A 504 56.04 -29.68 -6.41
N SER A 505 55.47 -29.52 -7.59
CA SER A 505 55.80 -28.45 -8.55
C SER A 505 55.47 -27.06 -8.01
N LEU A 506 54.27 -26.92 -7.50
CA LEU A 506 53.76 -25.66 -6.91
C LEU A 506 54.53 -25.33 -5.62
N PHE A 507 54.78 -26.31 -4.77
CA PHE A 507 55.53 -26.13 -3.53
C PHE A 507 57.00 -25.70 -3.82
N ALA A 508 57.63 -26.28 -4.86
CA ALA A 508 58.96 -25.90 -5.27
C ALA A 508 59.05 -24.53 -5.95
N ALA A 509 57.99 -24.08 -6.60
CA ALA A 509 57.87 -22.73 -7.18
C ALA A 509 57.85 -21.66 -6.11
N GLY A 510 57.35 -21.98 -4.92
CA GLY A 510 57.20 -21.03 -3.81
C GLY A 510 56.07 -20.05 -4.01
N CYS A 511 55.75 -19.26 -2.99
CA CYS A 511 54.86 -18.13 -3.10
C CYS A 511 55.51 -17.02 -3.96
N PRO A 512 54.78 -16.38 -4.93
CA PRO A 512 55.31 -15.34 -5.78
C PRO A 512 55.74 -14.08 -5.04
#